data_51099f71fd710b5003a638c20ee92aa6
#
_entry.id   51099f71fd710b5003a638c20ee92aa6
#
_cell.length_a   1.000
_cell.length_b   1.000
_cell.length_c   1.000
_cell.angle_alpha   90.00
_cell.angle_beta   90.00
_cell.angle_gamma   90.00
#
_symmetry.space_group_name_H-M   'P 1'
#
loop_
_entity.id
_entity.type
_entity.pdbx_description
1 polymer ?
#
loop_
_entity_poly.entity_id
_entity_poly.type
_entity_poly.pdbx_seq_one_letter_code
_entity_poly.pdbx_strand_id
1 'polypeptide(L)'
;MPRVLHSVFIAAFAALLVAGCATVKTTQSGAVGVDRSQAMLVSSREVNQSAEKQYAQAIGQARQKELLNRNPAETERVRAIAKRLIPQTTVFRPDASGWRWEVNVLTSNQLNAWCMPGGKIAVYSGLIDKLKLSDDEIAAIMGHEIAHPLREHARERISQQMATSAVIGIGAAVLGVGSAGADLGNLVAQVVAAQRCDGLL
;
A
#
# COMPACT_ATOMS: atom_id res chain seq x y z
N MET A 1 42.79 21.36 -12.31
CA MET A 1 42.06 20.67 -13.40
C MET A 1 41.53 19.28 -13.03
N PRO A 2 42.18 18.37 -12.26
CA PRO A 2 41.61 17.04 -11.97
C PRO A 2 40.32 17.05 -11.12
N ARG A 3 40.15 18.00 -10.21
CA ARG A 3 38.97 18.09 -9.33
C ARG A 3 37.66 18.39 -10.07
N VAL A 4 37.71 19.23 -11.11
CA VAL A 4 36.53 19.58 -11.93
C VAL A 4 36.07 18.37 -12.75
N LEU A 5 37.03 17.58 -13.28
CA LEU A 5 36.72 16.38 -14.05
C LEU A 5 36.04 15.32 -13.17
N HIS A 6 36.50 15.12 -11.93
CA HIS A 6 35.86 14.20 -10.96
C HIS A 6 34.44 14.64 -10.61
N SER A 7 34.21 15.93 -10.41
CA SER A 7 32.88 16.47 -10.10
C SER A 7 31.88 16.27 -11.26
N VAL A 8 32.36 16.45 -12.50
CA VAL A 8 31.53 16.22 -13.71
C VAL A 8 31.21 14.73 -13.89
N PHE A 9 32.18 13.83 -13.62
CA PHE A 9 31.93 12.38 -13.66
C PHE A 9 30.95 11.93 -12.59
N ILE A 10 31.04 12.45 -11.38
CA ILE A 10 30.11 12.14 -10.28
C ILE A 10 28.70 12.66 -10.62
N ALA A 11 28.58 13.88 -11.16
CA ALA A 11 27.31 14.45 -11.57
C ALA A 11 26.68 13.67 -12.75
N ALA A 12 27.46 13.27 -13.73
CA ALA A 12 27.01 12.47 -14.86
C ALA A 12 26.58 11.05 -14.43
N PHE A 13 27.32 10.42 -13.50
CA PHE A 13 26.99 9.12 -12.93
C PHE A 13 25.72 9.18 -12.06
N ALA A 14 25.56 10.25 -11.26
CA ALA A 14 24.33 10.49 -10.50
C ALA A 14 23.11 10.73 -11.42
N ALA A 15 23.29 11.45 -12.53
CA ALA A 15 22.23 11.65 -13.52
C ALA A 15 21.83 10.35 -14.24
N LEU A 16 22.78 9.46 -14.50
CA LEU A 16 22.53 8.13 -15.08
C LEU A 16 21.77 7.21 -14.13
N LEU A 17 21.97 7.33 -12.81
CA LEU A 17 21.24 6.56 -11.81
C LEU A 17 19.78 7.02 -11.69
N VAL A 18 19.47 8.28 -11.97
CA VAL A 18 18.09 8.80 -11.97
C VAL A 18 17.33 8.42 -13.24
N ALA A 19 18.01 8.20 -14.36
CA ALA A 19 17.38 7.79 -15.62
C ALA A 19 16.88 6.35 -15.65
N GLY A 20 17.26 5.52 -14.67
CA GLY A 20 16.86 4.12 -14.55
C GLY A 20 15.58 3.87 -13.75
N CYS A 21 14.83 4.89 -13.34
CA CYS A 21 13.52 4.69 -12.68
C CYS A 21 12.55 4.08 -13.68
N ALA A 22 12.38 2.75 -13.62
CA ALA A 22 11.38 2.05 -14.40
C ALA A 22 9.99 2.61 -14.04
N THR A 23 9.38 3.35 -14.95
CA THR A 23 7.98 3.72 -14.81
C THR A 23 7.13 2.50 -15.15
N VAL A 24 6.20 2.17 -14.28
CA VAL A 24 5.31 1.01 -14.42
C VAL A 24 3.87 1.47 -14.45
N LYS A 25 3.09 0.89 -15.35
CA LYS A 25 1.62 0.98 -15.31
C LYS A 25 1.12 -0.22 -14.53
N THR A 26 0.54 0.01 -13.36
CA THR A 26 0.10 -1.06 -12.45
C THR A 26 -1.32 -1.53 -12.74
N THR A 27 -2.12 -0.71 -13.42
CA THR A 27 -3.50 -1.03 -13.79
C THR A 27 -3.77 -0.65 -15.24
N GLN A 28 -4.73 -1.35 -15.84
CA GLN A 28 -5.33 -0.95 -17.12
C GLN A 28 -6.23 0.28 -16.91
N SER A 29 -6.41 1.06 -17.97
CA SER A 29 -7.35 2.18 -17.95
C SER A 29 -8.77 1.67 -17.76
N GLY A 30 -9.47 2.18 -16.73
CA GLY A 30 -10.89 1.88 -16.54
C GLY A 30 -11.78 2.70 -17.47
N ALA A 31 -13.09 2.65 -17.26
CA ALA A 31 -14.10 3.34 -18.06
C ALA A 31 -13.87 4.86 -18.18
N VAL A 32 -13.20 5.47 -17.21
CA VAL A 32 -12.85 6.91 -17.22
C VAL A 32 -11.52 7.23 -17.91
N GLY A 33 -10.84 6.22 -18.47
CA GLY A 33 -9.62 6.39 -19.29
C GLY A 33 -8.39 6.93 -18.56
N VAL A 34 -8.36 6.90 -17.22
CA VAL A 34 -7.20 7.38 -16.45
C VAL A 34 -6.04 6.43 -16.63
N ASP A 35 -4.98 6.91 -17.24
CA ASP A 35 -3.71 6.20 -17.44
C ASP A 35 -2.61 6.93 -16.68
N ARG A 36 -1.96 6.22 -15.74
CA ARG A 36 -0.92 6.78 -14.88
C ARG A 36 0.28 5.84 -14.81
N SER A 37 1.46 6.39 -15.09
CA SER A 37 2.73 5.72 -14.85
C SER A 37 3.28 6.09 -13.48
N GLN A 38 3.87 5.13 -12.79
CA GLN A 38 4.39 5.28 -11.44
C GLN A 38 5.88 4.88 -11.42
N ALA A 39 6.71 5.64 -10.72
CA ALA A 39 8.12 5.29 -10.51
C ALA A 39 8.24 4.28 -9.36
N MET A 40 8.79 3.10 -9.63
CA MET A 40 8.87 1.99 -8.68
C MET A 40 10.32 1.56 -8.47
N LEU A 41 10.86 1.84 -7.27
CA LEU A 41 12.23 1.48 -6.88
C LEU A 41 12.32 0.15 -6.11
N VAL A 42 11.22 -0.29 -5.51
CA VAL A 42 11.14 -1.56 -4.77
C VAL A 42 10.36 -2.60 -5.56
N SER A 43 10.58 -3.88 -5.28
CA SER A 43 9.83 -4.95 -5.95
C SER A 43 8.45 -5.17 -5.32
N SER A 44 7.45 -5.56 -6.14
CA SER A 44 6.12 -5.96 -5.63
C SER A 44 6.23 -7.13 -4.65
N ARG A 45 7.20 -8.03 -4.86
CA ARG A 45 7.42 -9.20 -3.99
C ARG A 45 7.76 -8.78 -2.57
N GLU A 46 8.70 -7.85 -2.38
CA GLU A 46 9.11 -7.36 -1.06
C GLU A 46 7.94 -6.67 -0.33
N VAL A 47 7.20 -5.84 -1.04
CA VAL A 47 6.03 -5.15 -0.49
C VAL A 47 4.95 -6.15 -0.09
N ASN A 48 4.64 -7.14 -0.93
CA ASN A 48 3.64 -8.17 -0.65
C ASN A 48 4.05 -9.05 0.55
N GLN A 49 5.32 -9.45 0.65
CA GLN A 49 5.82 -10.22 1.78
C GLN A 49 5.72 -9.44 3.10
N SER A 50 6.06 -8.15 3.08
CA SER A 50 5.93 -7.28 4.26
C SER A 50 4.47 -7.11 4.66
N ALA A 51 3.59 -6.87 3.67
CA ALA A 51 2.14 -6.75 3.90
C ALA A 51 1.56 -8.03 4.51
N GLU A 52 1.94 -9.21 4.01
CA GLU A 52 1.49 -10.50 4.53
C GLU A 52 1.88 -10.71 5.98
N LYS A 53 3.14 -10.39 6.35
CA LYS A 53 3.60 -10.46 7.74
C LYS A 53 2.81 -9.53 8.67
N GLN A 54 2.60 -8.28 8.25
CA GLN A 54 1.86 -7.31 9.06
C GLN A 54 0.38 -7.66 9.18
N TYR A 55 -0.21 -8.17 8.11
CA TYR A 55 -1.58 -8.69 8.15
C TYR A 55 -1.70 -9.85 9.13
N ALA A 56 -0.81 -10.83 9.03
CA ALA A 56 -0.81 -11.98 9.93
C ALA A 56 -0.69 -11.57 11.41
N GLN A 57 0.16 -10.58 11.70
CA GLN A 57 0.30 -10.01 13.04
C GLN A 57 -1.00 -9.32 13.50
N ALA A 58 -1.61 -8.49 12.65
CA ALA A 58 -2.85 -7.78 12.97
C ALA A 58 -4.01 -8.74 13.25
N ILE A 59 -4.18 -9.74 12.40
CA ILE A 59 -5.22 -10.77 12.55
C ILE A 59 -4.94 -11.67 13.76
N GLY A 60 -3.68 -12.03 14.00
CA GLY A 60 -3.27 -12.77 15.19
C GLY A 60 -3.61 -12.04 16.49
N GLN A 61 -3.28 -10.75 16.58
CA GLN A 61 -3.63 -9.89 17.72
C GLN A 61 -5.15 -9.76 17.91
N ALA A 62 -5.88 -9.54 16.80
CA ALA A 62 -7.34 -9.45 16.86
C ALA A 62 -7.98 -10.76 17.33
N ARG A 63 -7.45 -11.91 16.90
CA ARG A 63 -7.91 -13.24 17.34
C ARG A 63 -7.64 -13.46 18.82
N GLN A 64 -6.42 -13.15 19.30
CA GLN A 64 -6.07 -13.29 20.74
C GLN A 64 -6.94 -12.44 21.66
N LYS A 65 -7.41 -11.28 21.16
CA LYS A 65 -8.29 -10.37 21.88
C LYS A 65 -9.79 -10.65 21.65
N GLU A 66 -10.12 -11.73 20.95
CA GLU A 66 -11.51 -12.07 20.56
C GLU A 66 -12.25 -10.95 19.81
N LEU A 67 -11.49 -10.16 19.03
CA LEU A 67 -12.03 -9.05 18.24
C LEU A 67 -12.20 -9.40 16.75
N LEU A 68 -11.72 -10.57 16.31
CA LEU A 68 -11.78 -11.00 14.94
C LEU A 68 -13.12 -11.66 14.63
N ASN A 69 -13.87 -11.10 13.68
CA ASN A 69 -15.13 -11.68 13.17
C ASN A 69 -16.13 -12.03 14.29
N ARG A 70 -16.19 -11.22 15.32
CA ARG A 70 -16.98 -11.47 16.52
C ARG A 70 -18.48 -11.50 16.25
N ASN A 71 -18.96 -10.71 15.29
CA ASN A 71 -20.34 -10.73 14.81
C ASN A 71 -20.40 -11.52 13.49
N PRO A 72 -20.91 -12.77 13.49
CA PRO A 72 -20.99 -13.59 12.28
C PRO A 72 -21.87 -12.97 11.19
N ALA A 73 -23.01 -12.38 11.55
CA ALA A 73 -23.94 -11.77 10.59
C ALA A 73 -23.30 -10.59 9.87
N GLU A 74 -22.61 -9.71 10.59
CA GLU A 74 -21.89 -8.59 10.02
C GLU A 74 -20.71 -9.05 9.15
N THR A 75 -19.98 -10.06 9.61
CA THR A 75 -18.86 -10.65 8.86
C THR A 75 -19.34 -11.23 7.53
N GLU A 76 -20.42 -11.99 7.52
CA GLU A 76 -20.99 -12.56 6.29
C GLU A 76 -21.55 -11.46 5.38
N ARG A 77 -22.16 -10.41 5.93
CA ARG A 77 -22.60 -9.24 5.18
C ARG A 77 -21.44 -8.58 4.41
N VAL A 78 -20.33 -8.32 5.08
CA VAL A 78 -19.12 -7.72 4.45
C VAL A 78 -18.51 -8.67 3.42
N ARG A 79 -18.46 -9.97 3.71
CA ARG A 79 -17.98 -10.99 2.77
C ARG A 79 -18.83 -11.10 1.53
N ALA A 80 -20.16 -11.02 1.66
CA ALA A 80 -21.08 -11.03 0.52
C ALA A 80 -20.85 -9.84 -0.40
N ILE A 81 -20.58 -8.65 0.16
CA ILE A 81 -20.22 -7.47 -0.61
C ILE A 81 -18.87 -7.69 -1.33
N ALA A 82 -17.85 -8.14 -0.61
CA ALA A 82 -16.53 -8.43 -1.18
C ALA A 82 -16.61 -9.45 -2.33
N LYS A 83 -17.43 -10.49 -2.20
CA LYS A 83 -17.65 -11.51 -3.23
C LYS A 83 -18.18 -10.93 -4.55
N ARG A 84 -18.89 -9.81 -4.49
CA ARG A 84 -19.37 -9.08 -5.68
C ARG A 84 -18.31 -8.16 -6.27
N LEU A 85 -17.44 -7.56 -5.43
CA LEU A 85 -16.40 -6.60 -5.84
C LEU A 85 -15.15 -7.27 -6.39
N ILE A 86 -14.67 -8.33 -5.74
CA ILE A 86 -13.40 -8.98 -6.08
C ILE A 86 -13.32 -9.40 -7.54
N PRO A 87 -14.34 -10.04 -8.16
CA PRO A 87 -14.28 -10.40 -9.58
C PRO A 87 -14.08 -9.21 -10.52
N GLN A 88 -14.55 -8.01 -10.13
CA GLN A 88 -14.44 -6.81 -10.95
C GLN A 88 -13.01 -6.25 -10.98
N THR A 89 -12.16 -6.65 -10.06
CA THR A 89 -10.76 -6.21 -9.98
C THR A 89 -9.95 -6.62 -11.21
N THR A 90 -10.32 -7.72 -11.85
CA THR A 90 -9.64 -8.26 -13.04
C THR A 90 -9.72 -7.36 -14.27
N VAL A 91 -10.75 -6.50 -14.33
CA VAL A 91 -10.89 -5.48 -15.39
C VAL A 91 -9.73 -4.49 -15.34
N PHE A 92 -9.27 -4.15 -14.14
CA PHE A 92 -8.18 -3.19 -13.92
C PHE A 92 -6.82 -3.88 -13.82
N ARG A 93 -6.80 -5.07 -13.22
CA ARG A 93 -5.58 -5.82 -12.94
C ARG A 93 -5.83 -7.33 -13.09
N PRO A 94 -5.51 -7.93 -14.25
CA PRO A 94 -5.84 -9.34 -14.54
C PRO A 94 -5.25 -10.35 -13.55
N ASP A 95 -4.02 -10.10 -13.02
CA ASP A 95 -3.36 -10.96 -12.04
C ASP A 95 -4.02 -10.93 -10.65
N ALA A 96 -4.91 -9.97 -10.38
CA ALA A 96 -5.64 -9.88 -9.12
C ALA A 96 -6.57 -11.08 -8.87
N SER A 97 -6.97 -11.80 -9.92
CA SER A 97 -7.73 -13.07 -9.80
C SER A 97 -6.96 -14.15 -9.03
N GLY A 98 -5.63 -14.14 -9.12
CA GLY A 98 -4.75 -15.07 -8.41
C GLY A 98 -4.36 -14.64 -6.98
N TRP A 99 -4.83 -13.51 -6.51
CA TRP A 99 -4.51 -13.05 -5.16
C TRP A 99 -5.23 -13.89 -4.11
N ARG A 100 -4.60 -14.08 -2.95
CA ARG A 100 -5.21 -14.76 -1.81
C ARG A 100 -6.09 -13.80 -1.02
N TRP A 101 -7.26 -13.48 -1.59
CA TRP A 101 -8.22 -12.58 -0.98
C TRP A 101 -8.69 -13.08 0.38
N GLU A 102 -8.63 -12.22 1.37
CA GLU A 102 -9.16 -12.47 2.70
C GLU A 102 -9.96 -11.27 3.17
N VAL A 103 -11.12 -11.53 3.79
CA VAL A 103 -12.04 -10.50 4.26
C VAL A 103 -12.41 -10.75 5.69
N ASN A 104 -12.07 -9.82 6.56
CA ASN A 104 -12.31 -9.91 7.99
C ASN A 104 -12.95 -8.63 8.53
N VAL A 105 -13.75 -8.78 9.58
CA VAL A 105 -14.28 -7.66 10.37
C VAL A 105 -13.53 -7.62 11.70
N LEU A 106 -13.01 -6.44 12.04
CA LEU A 106 -12.33 -6.20 13.30
C LEU A 106 -13.24 -5.42 14.24
N THR A 107 -13.60 -6.00 15.37
CA THR A 107 -14.42 -5.31 16.38
C THR A 107 -13.63 -4.15 16.97
N SER A 108 -14.04 -2.93 16.66
CA SER A 108 -13.40 -1.71 17.12
C SER A 108 -14.34 -0.53 16.96
N ASN A 109 -14.14 0.50 17.77
CA ASN A 109 -14.85 1.76 17.66
C ASN A 109 -14.31 2.71 16.58
N GLN A 110 -13.23 2.33 15.89
CA GLN A 110 -12.62 3.14 14.83
C GLN A 110 -13.50 3.15 13.57
N LEU A 111 -13.52 4.31 12.90
CA LEU A 111 -14.17 4.49 11.60
C LEU A 111 -13.12 4.23 10.51
N ASN A 112 -12.83 2.95 10.23
CA ASN A 112 -11.75 2.61 9.33
C ASN A 112 -12.03 1.32 8.55
N ALA A 113 -11.42 1.21 7.37
CA ALA A 113 -11.25 0.01 6.58
C ALA A 113 -9.90 0.08 5.88
N TRP A 114 -9.38 -1.06 5.43
CA TRP A 114 -8.14 -1.09 4.65
C TRP A 114 -8.03 -2.35 3.81
N CYS A 115 -7.28 -2.25 2.71
CA CYS A 115 -6.90 -3.39 1.89
C CYS A 115 -5.38 -3.35 1.66
N MET A 116 -4.67 -4.34 2.20
CA MET A 116 -3.24 -4.49 1.99
C MET A 116 -2.92 -5.21 0.68
N PRO A 117 -1.69 -5.05 0.15
CA PRO A 117 -1.18 -5.81 -0.98
C PRO A 117 -1.47 -7.32 -0.87
N GLY A 118 -1.86 -7.93 -1.99
CA GLY A 118 -2.26 -9.34 -2.02
C GLY A 118 -3.72 -9.61 -1.63
N GLY A 119 -4.56 -8.55 -1.51
CA GLY A 119 -6.01 -8.70 -1.31
C GLY A 119 -6.42 -8.98 0.14
N LYS A 120 -5.74 -8.41 1.11
CA LYS A 120 -6.01 -8.58 2.54
C LYS A 120 -6.89 -7.44 3.05
N ILE A 121 -8.20 -7.69 3.19
CA ILE A 121 -9.21 -6.69 3.55
C ILE A 121 -9.59 -6.81 5.02
N ALA A 122 -9.65 -5.69 5.71
CA ALA A 122 -10.30 -5.59 7.00
C ALA A 122 -11.21 -4.36 7.06
N VAL A 123 -12.39 -4.56 7.63
CA VAL A 123 -13.36 -3.51 7.92
C VAL A 123 -13.57 -3.46 9.42
N TYR A 124 -13.58 -2.27 10.00
CA TYR A 124 -13.84 -2.11 11.43
C TYR A 124 -15.34 -2.01 11.69
N SER A 125 -15.83 -2.74 12.69
CA SER A 125 -17.26 -2.71 13.05
C SER A 125 -17.78 -1.31 13.33
N GLY A 126 -16.96 -0.45 13.97
CA GLY A 126 -17.31 0.93 14.25
C GLY A 126 -17.65 1.75 13.01
N LEU A 127 -17.04 1.46 11.86
CA LEU A 127 -17.36 2.11 10.60
C LEU A 127 -18.80 1.77 10.16
N ILE A 128 -19.18 0.51 10.29
CA ILE A 128 -20.51 0.01 9.89
C ILE A 128 -21.57 0.50 10.88
N ASP A 129 -21.34 0.27 12.16
CA ASP A 129 -22.34 0.47 13.23
C ASP A 129 -22.62 1.94 13.53
N LYS A 130 -21.54 2.75 13.67
CA LYS A 130 -21.71 4.17 14.04
C LYS A 130 -22.26 5.01 12.90
N LEU A 131 -21.85 4.71 11.66
CA LEU A 131 -22.35 5.41 10.48
C LEU A 131 -23.62 4.78 9.91
N LYS A 132 -24.04 3.60 10.43
CA LYS A 132 -25.21 2.83 9.97
C LYS A 132 -25.18 2.59 8.47
N LEU A 133 -24.03 2.20 7.95
CA LEU A 133 -23.78 2.08 6.52
C LEU A 133 -24.69 1.03 5.86
N SER A 134 -25.25 1.39 4.72
CA SER A 134 -25.88 0.48 3.78
C SER A 134 -24.84 -0.41 3.07
N ASP A 135 -25.30 -1.46 2.39
CA ASP A 135 -24.40 -2.34 1.62
C ASP A 135 -23.68 -1.62 0.50
N ASP A 136 -24.34 -0.66 -0.15
CA ASP A 136 -23.75 0.12 -1.24
C ASP A 136 -22.68 1.09 -0.72
N GLU A 137 -22.86 1.69 0.45
CA GLU A 137 -21.86 2.54 1.08
C GLU A 137 -20.64 1.72 1.54
N ILE A 138 -20.85 0.54 2.13
CA ILE A 138 -19.77 -0.40 2.45
C ILE A 138 -19.05 -0.81 1.17
N ALA A 139 -19.79 -1.10 0.09
CA ALA A 139 -19.19 -1.48 -1.19
C ALA A 139 -18.35 -0.35 -1.78
N ALA A 140 -18.81 0.91 -1.69
CA ALA A 140 -18.05 2.07 -2.15
C ALA A 140 -16.73 2.23 -1.39
N ILE A 141 -16.76 2.12 -0.05
CA ILE A 141 -15.58 2.16 0.80
C ILE A 141 -14.63 1.01 0.47
N MET A 142 -15.13 -0.22 0.41
CA MET A 142 -14.32 -1.39 0.09
C MET A 142 -13.70 -1.28 -1.31
N GLY A 143 -14.44 -0.76 -2.28
CA GLY A 143 -13.94 -0.52 -3.64
C GLY A 143 -12.78 0.49 -3.66
N HIS A 144 -12.89 1.55 -2.86
CA HIS A 144 -11.80 2.52 -2.66
C HIS A 144 -10.56 1.84 -2.06
N GLU A 145 -10.74 1.07 -0.98
CA GLU A 145 -9.62 0.36 -0.34
C GLU A 145 -8.97 -0.68 -1.25
N ILE A 146 -9.76 -1.40 -2.04
CA ILE A 146 -9.27 -2.36 -3.04
C ILE A 146 -8.46 -1.66 -4.14
N ALA A 147 -8.81 -0.44 -4.53
CA ALA A 147 -8.06 0.30 -5.54
C ALA A 147 -6.61 0.60 -5.12
N HIS A 148 -6.33 0.75 -3.83
CA HIS A 148 -4.98 0.99 -3.31
C HIS A 148 -3.98 -0.11 -3.68
N PRO A 149 -4.20 -1.41 -3.35
CA PRO A 149 -3.29 -2.48 -3.76
C PRO A 149 -3.32 -2.77 -5.26
N LEU A 150 -4.45 -2.59 -5.96
CA LEU A 150 -4.48 -2.72 -7.41
C LEU A 150 -3.51 -1.74 -8.08
N ARG A 151 -3.44 -0.51 -7.61
CA ARG A 151 -2.54 0.55 -8.07
C ARG A 151 -1.17 0.54 -7.41
N GLU A 152 -0.90 -0.43 -6.55
CA GLU A 152 0.37 -0.56 -5.80
C GLU A 152 0.79 0.74 -5.08
N HIS A 153 -0.17 1.50 -4.51
CA HIS A 153 0.12 2.78 -3.85
C HIS A 153 1.16 2.65 -2.72
N ALA A 154 1.16 1.52 -1.97
CA ALA A 154 2.21 1.27 -0.97
C ALA A 154 3.59 1.23 -1.60
N ARG A 155 3.74 0.50 -2.71
CA ARG A 155 5.00 0.37 -3.44
C ARG A 155 5.47 1.71 -3.99
N GLU A 156 4.57 2.51 -4.54
CA GLU A 156 4.86 3.85 -5.03
C GLU A 156 5.33 4.76 -3.89
N ARG A 157 4.61 4.78 -2.76
CA ARG A 157 4.95 5.59 -1.58
C ARG A 157 6.33 5.22 -1.01
N ILE A 158 6.63 3.92 -0.89
CA ILE A 158 7.95 3.44 -0.46
C ILE A 158 9.02 3.92 -1.44
N SER A 159 8.79 3.81 -2.73
CA SER A 159 9.73 4.25 -3.77
C SER A 159 10.00 5.75 -3.69
N GLN A 160 8.98 6.57 -3.48
CA GLN A 160 9.09 8.01 -3.30
C GLN A 160 9.88 8.37 -2.03
N GLN A 161 9.61 7.68 -0.92
CA GLN A 161 10.35 7.91 0.33
C GLN A 161 11.82 7.52 0.19
N MET A 162 12.12 6.41 -0.49
CA MET A 162 13.51 6.02 -0.78
C MET A 162 14.23 7.05 -1.63
N ALA A 163 13.60 7.53 -2.70
CA ALA A 163 14.17 8.58 -3.55
C ALA A 163 14.45 9.84 -2.74
N THR A 164 13.50 10.27 -1.90
CA THR A 164 13.66 11.44 -1.03
C THR A 164 14.80 11.24 -0.03
N SER A 165 14.86 10.08 0.63
CA SER A 165 15.92 9.76 1.60
C SER A 165 17.30 9.71 0.93
N ALA A 166 17.40 9.18 -0.29
CA ALA A 166 18.66 9.16 -1.04
C ALA A 166 19.13 10.58 -1.37
N VAL A 167 18.24 11.46 -1.82
CA VAL A 167 18.56 12.87 -2.10
C VAL A 167 19.04 13.59 -0.84
N ILE A 168 18.34 13.38 0.29
CA ILE A 168 18.73 13.96 1.59
C ILE A 168 20.10 13.41 2.03
N GLY A 169 20.31 12.08 1.89
CA GLY A 169 21.58 11.44 2.26
C GLY A 169 22.77 11.97 1.43
N ILE A 170 22.59 12.15 0.12
CA ILE A 170 23.61 12.74 -0.76
C ILE A 170 23.86 14.21 -0.35
N GLY A 171 22.81 14.99 -0.11
CA GLY A 171 22.93 16.37 0.35
C GLY A 171 23.67 16.47 1.69
N ALA A 172 23.35 15.62 2.65
CA ALA A 172 24.03 15.56 3.94
C ALA A 172 25.51 15.18 3.81
N ALA A 173 25.82 14.20 2.95
CA ALA A 173 27.20 13.80 2.68
C ALA A 173 28.02 14.92 2.03
N VAL A 174 27.43 15.67 1.10
CA VAL A 174 28.07 16.84 0.45
C VAL A 174 28.33 17.97 1.45
N LEU A 175 27.38 18.15 2.39
CA LEU A 175 27.48 19.18 3.44
C LEU A 175 28.29 18.74 4.68
N GLY A 176 28.76 17.50 4.73
CA GLY A 176 29.53 16.96 5.86
C GLY A 176 28.69 16.69 7.12
N VAL A 177 27.36 16.60 7.01
CA VAL A 177 26.44 16.28 8.10
C VAL A 177 26.16 14.79 8.06
N GLY A 178 26.30 14.07 9.18
CA GLY A 178 26.14 12.62 9.22
C GLY A 178 24.80 12.14 8.67
N SER A 179 24.85 11.11 7.81
CA SER A 179 23.65 10.49 7.24
C SER A 179 23.06 9.44 8.19
N ALA A 180 21.78 9.57 8.58
CA ALA A 180 21.03 8.47 9.10
C ALA A 180 20.66 7.56 7.92
N GLY A 181 21.26 6.38 7.82
CA GLY A 181 20.93 5.38 6.81
C GLY A 181 19.49 4.93 6.99
N ALA A 182 18.66 5.11 5.95
CA ALA A 182 17.30 4.59 5.95
C ALA A 182 17.35 3.06 5.79
N ASP A 183 16.93 2.32 6.82
CA ASP A 183 16.72 0.89 6.73
C ASP A 183 15.47 0.62 5.88
N LEU A 184 15.68 0.02 4.70
CA LEU A 184 14.61 -0.31 3.76
C LEU A 184 13.52 -1.19 4.41
N GLY A 185 13.90 -2.15 5.25
CA GLY A 185 12.96 -3.02 5.94
C GLY A 185 12.01 -2.24 6.85
N ASN A 186 12.54 -1.28 7.61
CA ASN A 186 11.74 -0.40 8.46
C ASN A 186 10.87 0.54 7.65
N LEU A 187 11.38 1.08 6.53
CA LEU A 187 10.62 1.96 5.66
C LEU A 187 9.42 1.23 5.03
N VAL A 188 9.63 0.03 4.50
CA VAL A 188 8.55 -0.80 3.95
C VAL A 188 7.52 -1.12 5.03
N ALA A 189 7.96 -1.49 6.23
CA ALA A 189 7.09 -1.78 7.35
C ALA A 189 6.25 -0.57 7.77
N GLN A 190 6.86 0.62 7.84
CA GLN A 190 6.17 1.87 8.21
C GLN A 190 5.10 2.26 7.19
N VAL A 191 5.41 2.20 5.88
CA VAL A 191 4.46 2.60 4.83
C VAL A 191 3.28 1.64 4.75
N VAL A 192 3.53 0.33 4.86
CA VAL A 192 2.44 -0.67 4.87
C VAL A 192 1.59 -0.54 6.14
N ALA A 193 2.21 -0.21 7.29
CA ALA A 193 1.48 0.07 8.52
C ALA A 193 0.64 1.35 8.43
N ALA A 194 1.17 2.41 7.80
CA ALA A 194 0.47 3.68 7.62
C ALA A 194 -0.79 3.53 6.76
N GLN A 195 -0.80 2.66 5.76
CA GLN A 195 -2.02 2.36 4.99
C GLN A 195 -3.18 1.82 5.86
N ARG A 196 -2.89 1.29 7.04
CA ARG A 196 -3.92 0.91 8.03
C ARG A 196 -4.53 2.12 8.75
N CYS A 197 -3.89 3.28 8.67
CA CYS A 197 -4.29 4.50 9.38
C CYS A 197 -4.86 5.58 8.45
N ASP A 198 -4.58 5.51 7.14
CA ASP A 198 -5.02 6.51 6.15
C ASP A 198 -6.49 6.28 5.70
N GLY A 199 -7.24 5.47 6.43
CA GLY A 199 -8.66 5.25 6.20
C GLY A 199 -9.45 6.50 6.54
N LEU A 200 -10.09 7.06 5.54
CA LEU A 200 -11.22 7.99 5.58
C LEU A 200 -11.20 9.07 6.71
N LEU A 201 -10.51 10.14 6.49
CA LEU A 201 -10.91 11.48 6.93
C LEU A 201 -11.10 12.35 5.71
#